data_ed05da00004498b1b205195ca970521d
#
_entry.id   ed05da00004498b1b205195ca970521d
#
_cell.length_a   1.000
_cell.length_b   1.000
_cell.length_c   1.000
_cell.angle_alpha   90.00
_cell.angle_beta   90.00
_cell.angle_gamma   90.00
#
_symmetry.space_group_name_H-M   'P 1'
#
loop_
_entity.id
_entity.type
_entity.pdbx_description
1 polymer ?
#
loop_
_entity_poly.entity_id
_entity_poly.type
_entity_poly.pdbx_seq_one_letter_code
_entity_poly.pdbx_strand_id
1 'polypeptide(L)'
;GTLPVVNKRCVEMGLMMSKILNCKQPEYLYFERKNYYYPDLPKGYQITQNTIPAPIGYDGFIDIERADGSVFKVGIDNIHLEEDSAQMTHEEGVSKINYNRAGVPLLELVTTPCFHNVNDVITFLEYIRSVYQYTEISDADSKKGQIRCDVNVSLSNTDELGTKVEIKNVNSFSGVRDAINYEVQRQLDLIKNGEQDKIEQETRRFDDTTGTTIRMRSKVDAIDYKYFVEPNIPKIKINEEWKEKIFKSIPELPYERKNKYMSEYGLSSYDANILVKEKKIALYFEECIKLGIDAKIAANWIISTILGYISKEIIEIDECFVTPSRLSVIISNLSENKISSKQAKELFNLCLDRREEPEKIIIVEMFDEREDFMYKLFGIS
;
A
#
# COMPACT_ATOMS: atom_id res chain seq x y z
N GLY A 1 -0.34 -34.49 -9.36
CA GLY A 1 -0.47 -33.07 -9.48
C GLY A 1 -1.28 -32.66 -10.71
N THR A 2 -1.88 -31.51 -10.64
CA THR A 2 -2.56 -30.87 -11.77
C THR A 2 -1.57 -30.04 -12.56
N LEU A 3 -1.81 -29.87 -13.87
CA LEU A 3 -1.08 -28.92 -14.69
C LEU A 3 -1.41 -27.49 -14.28
N PRO A 4 -0.48 -26.51 -14.47
CA PRO A 4 -0.74 -25.11 -14.18
C PRO A 4 -1.93 -24.60 -15.00
N VAL A 5 -2.76 -23.78 -14.32
CA VAL A 5 -3.90 -23.07 -14.92
C VAL A 5 -3.88 -21.62 -14.47
N VAL A 6 -4.49 -20.74 -15.26
CA VAL A 6 -4.58 -19.31 -14.94
C VAL A 6 -5.92 -19.01 -14.28
N ASN A 7 -5.86 -18.33 -13.14
CA ASN A 7 -7.06 -17.83 -12.48
C ASN A 7 -7.58 -16.59 -13.22
N LYS A 8 -8.82 -16.65 -13.69
CA LYS A 8 -9.47 -15.55 -14.42
C LYS A 8 -9.45 -14.24 -13.62
N ARG A 9 -9.70 -14.29 -12.32
CA ARG A 9 -9.71 -13.10 -11.45
C ARG A 9 -8.35 -12.41 -11.40
N CYS A 10 -7.26 -13.16 -11.44
CA CYS A 10 -5.91 -12.59 -11.47
C CYS A 10 -5.65 -11.81 -12.76
N VAL A 11 -6.11 -12.33 -13.90
CA VAL A 11 -6.04 -11.61 -15.18
C VAL A 11 -6.88 -10.34 -15.14
N GLU A 12 -8.08 -10.39 -14.57
CA GLU A 12 -8.96 -9.24 -14.40
C GLU A 12 -8.32 -8.17 -13.52
N MET A 13 -7.67 -8.55 -12.42
CA MET A 13 -6.93 -7.62 -11.55
C MET A 13 -5.75 -6.98 -12.29
N GLY A 14 -5.02 -7.76 -13.08
CA GLY A 14 -3.93 -7.22 -13.90
C GLY A 14 -4.41 -6.24 -14.96
N LEU A 15 -5.52 -6.53 -15.64
CA LEU A 15 -6.17 -5.61 -16.61
C LEU A 15 -6.66 -4.34 -15.94
N MET A 16 -7.24 -4.45 -14.76
CA MET A 16 -7.68 -3.30 -13.97
C MET A 16 -6.51 -2.37 -13.64
N MET A 17 -5.40 -2.92 -13.12
CA MET A 17 -4.19 -2.12 -12.83
C MET A 17 -3.57 -1.55 -14.09
N SER A 18 -3.54 -2.29 -15.17
CA SER A 18 -3.07 -1.82 -16.47
C SER A 18 -3.85 -0.58 -16.94
N LYS A 19 -5.16 -0.56 -16.75
CA LYS A 19 -6.01 0.61 -17.05
C LYS A 19 -5.71 1.79 -16.14
N ILE A 20 -5.61 1.56 -14.83
CA ILE A 20 -5.34 2.61 -13.83
C ILE A 20 -3.98 3.28 -14.10
N LEU A 21 -2.99 2.49 -14.52
CA LEU A 21 -1.65 2.95 -14.85
C LEU A 21 -1.50 3.46 -16.30
N ASN A 22 -2.61 3.65 -17.02
CA ASN A 22 -2.60 4.10 -18.42
C ASN A 22 -1.72 3.27 -19.35
N CYS A 23 -1.57 1.99 -19.05
CA CYS A 23 -0.80 1.06 -19.87
C CYS A 23 -1.54 0.67 -21.14
N LYS A 24 -0.79 0.32 -22.19
CA LYS A 24 -1.27 -0.45 -23.32
C LYS A 24 -1.47 -1.89 -22.89
N GLN A 25 -2.45 -2.59 -23.47
CA GLN A 25 -2.71 -4.01 -23.20
C GLN A 25 -2.55 -4.82 -24.48
N PRO A 26 -2.05 -6.08 -24.39
CA PRO A 26 -1.92 -6.95 -25.55
C PRO A 26 -3.29 -7.52 -25.97
N GLU A 27 -3.41 -7.90 -27.24
CA GLU A 27 -4.59 -8.67 -27.72
C GLU A 27 -4.61 -10.10 -27.14
N TYR A 28 -3.43 -10.70 -27.01
CA TYR A 28 -3.25 -12.04 -26.46
C TYR A 28 -2.27 -12.02 -25.30
N LEU A 29 -2.63 -12.74 -24.23
CA LEU A 29 -1.82 -12.91 -23.04
C LEU A 29 -1.12 -14.28 -23.12
N TYR A 30 0.18 -14.26 -22.87
CA TYR A 30 1.04 -15.44 -22.79
C TYR A 30 1.68 -15.52 -21.43
N PHE A 31 2.05 -16.74 -21.04
CA PHE A 31 2.87 -17.00 -19.86
C PHE A 31 4.12 -17.77 -20.27
N GLU A 32 5.19 -17.62 -19.53
CA GLU A 32 6.45 -18.31 -19.75
C GLU A 32 7.00 -18.88 -18.45
N ARG A 33 7.95 -19.81 -18.57
CA ARG A 33 8.70 -20.38 -17.47
C ARG A 33 10.02 -19.63 -17.32
N LYS A 34 10.29 -19.14 -16.11
CA LYS A 34 11.57 -18.68 -15.63
C LYS A 34 12.23 -19.82 -14.88
N ASN A 35 13.21 -20.49 -15.49
CA ASN A 35 13.78 -21.71 -14.95
C ASN A 35 14.96 -21.38 -14.02
N TYR A 36 14.87 -21.82 -12.79
CA TYR A 36 15.98 -21.83 -11.84
C TYR A 36 15.71 -22.82 -10.70
N TYR A 37 16.78 -23.42 -10.20
CA TYR A 37 16.68 -24.37 -9.11
C TYR A 37 16.98 -23.67 -7.79
N TYR A 38 15.94 -23.49 -7.00
CA TYR A 38 16.06 -22.97 -5.65
C TYR A 38 15.05 -23.64 -4.74
N PRO A 39 15.35 -23.86 -3.46
CA PRO A 39 14.48 -24.63 -2.55
C PRO A 39 13.07 -24.11 -2.40
N ASP A 40 12.84 -22.80 -2.61
CA ASP A 40 11.54 -22.16 -2.53
C ASP A 40 10.67 -22.32 -3.80
N LEU A 41 11.20 -22.92 -4.84
CA LEU A 41 10.50 -23.23 -6.10
C LEU A 41 10.29 -24.75 -6.26
N PRO A 42 9.13 -25.29 -5.82
CA PRO A 42 8.91 -26.74 -5.82
C PRO A 42 8.88 -27.35 -7.23
N LYS A 43 8.58 -26.54 -8.27
CA LYS A 43 8.55 -26.98 -9.68
C LYS A 43 9.91 -26.80 -10.39
N GLY A 44 10.86 -26.10 -9.81
CA GLY A 44 12.11 -25.70 -10.46
C GLY A 44 11.97 -24.57 -11.49
N TYR A 45 10.80 -23.95 -11.58
CA TYR A 45 10.54 -22.77 -12.41
C TYR A 45 9.43 -21.90 -11.81
N GLN A 46 9.41 -20.64 -12.19
CA GLN A 46 8.34 -19.69 -11.87
C GLN A 46 7.57 -19.37 -13.17
N ILE A 47 6.25 -19.35 -13.11
CA ILE A 47 5.40 -18.85 -14.19
C ILE A 47 5.42 -17.31 -14.13
N THR A 48 5.67 -16.66 -15.25
CA THR A 48 5.83 -15.19 -15.36
C THR A 48 5.49 -14.72 -16.77
N GLN A 49 5.70 -13.43 -17.04
CA GLN A 49 5.51 -12.76 -18.34
C GLN A 49 6.67 -11.79 -18.59
N ASN A 50 7.89 -12.25 -18.77
CA ASN A 50 9.07 -11.37 -18.77
C ASN A 50 9.65 -11.06 -20.17
N THR A 51 9.67 -12.00 -21.10
CA THR A 51 10.37 -11.84 -22.40
C THR A 51 9.48 -11.96 -23.63
N ILE A 52 8.25 -12.46 -23.47
CA ILE A 52 7.31 -12.66 -24.57
C ILE A 52 6.53 -11.37 -24.91
N PRO A 53 5.84 -11.36 -26.07
CA PRO A 53 5.58 -10.15 -26.87
C PRO A 53 5.03 -8.99 -26.10
N ALA A 54 4.20 -9.22 -25.11
CA ALA A 54 3.72 -8.17 -24.23
C ALA A 54 3.20 -8.74 -22.91
N PRO A 55 3.57 -8.14 -21.78
CA PRO A 55 2.94 -8.38 -20.49
C PRO A 55 1.52 -7.82 -20.48
N ILE A 56 0.78 -8.04 -19.38
CA ILE A 56 -0.62 -7.60 -19.28
C ILE A 56 -0.81 -6.09 -19.39
N GLY A 57 0.23 -5.30 -19.09
CA GLY A 57 0.29 -3.87 -19.33
C GLY A 57 1.72 -3.41 -19.61
N TYR A 58 1.88 -2.44 -20.50
CA TYR A 58 3.17 -1.87 -20.85
C TYR A 58 3.05 -0.42 -21.30
N ASP A 59 4.16 0.31 -21.27
CA ASP A 59 4.28 1.69 -21.77
C ASP A 59 3.16 2.60 -21.19
N GLY A 60 3.08 2.61 -19.87
CA GLY A 60 2.09 3.39 -19.14
C GLY A 60 2.69 4.57 -18.39
N PHE A 61 1.82 5.25 -17.65
CA PHE A 61 2.21 6.34 -16.76
C PHE A 61 1.13 6.59 -15.71
N ILE A 62 1.52 7.25 -14.64
CA ILE A 62 0.59 7.79 -13.65
C ILE A 62 1.11 9.13 -13.14
N ASP A 63 0.18 10.08 -12.94
CA ASP A 63 0.48 11.36 -12.34
C ASP A 63 0.26 11.27 -10.83
N ILE A 64 1.26 11.69 -10.06
CA ILE A 64 1.29 11.60 -8.60
C ILE A 64 1.39 13.01 -8.02
N GLU A 65 0.50 13.32 -7.07
CA GLU A 65 0.46 14.60 -6.39
C GLU A 65 1.32 14.56 -5.12
N ARG A 66 2.22 15.54 -4.97
CA ARG A 66 3.01 15.75 -3.75
C ARG A 66 2.18 16.47 -2.69
N ALA A 67 2.68 16.49 -1.46
CA ALA A 67 2.03 17.17 -0.33
C ALA A 67 1.82 18.68 -0.56
N ASP A 68 2.67 19.32 -1.37
CA ASP A 68 2.57 20.74 -1.74
C ASP A 68 1.59 21.01 -2.90
N GLY A 69 0.93 19.97 -3.43
CA GLY A 69 0.00 20.05 -4.56
C GLY A 69 0.67 20.00 -5.93
N SER A 70 2.00 20.00 -6.02
CA SER A 70 2.69 19.78 -7.29
C SER A 70 2.53 18.35 -7.77
N VAL A 71 2.57 18.15 -9.09
CA VAL A 71 2.36 16.84 -9.72
C VAL A 71 3.64 16.41 -10.43
N PHE A 72 3.98 15.13 -10.31
CA PHE A 72 5.06 14.51 -11.08
C PHE A 72 4.55 13.24 -11.78
N LYS A 73 5.13 12.96 -12.94
CA LYS A 73 4.77 11.79 -13.75
C LYS A 73 5.69 10.63 -13.44
N VAL A 74 5.10 9.47 -13.15
CA VAL A 74 5.81 8.20 -13.03
C VAL A 74 5.56 7.38 -14.29
N GLY A 75 6.62 7.09 -15.04
CA GLY A 75 6.55 6.19 -16.18
C GLY A 75 6.46 4.74 -15.70
N ILE A 76 5.59 3.97 -16.34
CA ILE A 76 5.42 2.53 -16.09
C ILE A 76 5.98 1.77 -17.28
N ASP A 77 7.05 1.04 -17.06
CA ASP A 77 7.64 0.20 -18.09
C ASP A 77 6.68 -0.96 -18.41
N ASN A 78 6.35 -1.72 -17.40
CA ASN A 78 5.40 -2.79 -17.55
C ASN A 78 4.71 -3.16 -16.21
N ILE A 79 3.62 -3.90 -16.34
CA ILE A 79 2.99 -4.65 -15.26
C ILE A 79 2.74 -6.06 -15.77
N HIS A 80 3.10 -7.07 -14.99
CA HIS A 80 2.97 -8.46 -15.41
C HIS A 80 2.53 -9.38 -14.28
N LEU A 81 1.93 -10.47 -14.68
CA LEU A 81 1.45 -11.53 -13.80
C LEU A 81 2.52 -12.59 -13.63
N GLU A 82 2.69 -13.04 -12.41
CA GLU A 82 3.57 -14.16 -12.08
C GLU A 82 3.02 -14.94 -10.88
N GLU A 83 3.72 -15.95 -10.44
CA GLU A 83 3.43 -16.69 -9.21
C GLU A 83 4.51 -16.44 -8.15
N ASP A 84 4.12 -16.46 -6.89
CA ASP A 84 5.04 -16.31 -5.78
C ASP A 84 5.78 -17.61 -5.48
N SER A 85 6.97 -17.50 -4.92
CA SER A 85 7.75 -18.60 -4.38
C SER A 85 7.34 -18.92 -2.93
N ALA A 86 7.86 -20.03 -2.38
CA ALA A 86 7.72 -20.34 -0.97
C ALA A 86 8.41 -19.29 -0.09
N GLN A 87 7.95 -19.17 1.13
CA GLN A 87 8.62 -18.35 2.13
C GLN A 87 9.79 -19.13 2.72
N MET A 88 10.97 -18.51 2.73
CA MET A 88 12.18 -19.08 3.29
C MET A 88 12.75 -18.19 4.39
N THR A 89 13.07 -18.79 5.54
CA THR A 89 13.74 -18.12 6.65
C THR A 89 15.05 -18.87 6.98
N HIS A 90 16.09 -18.09 7.28
CA HIS A 90 17.40 -18.63 7.64
C HIS A 90 17.65 -18.41 9.13
N GLU A 91 17.86 -19.50 9.86
CA GLU A 91 18.14 -19.49 11.30
C GLU A 91 19.31 -20.43 11.59
N GLU A 92 20.37 -19.92 12.23
CA GLU A 92 21.51 -20.71 12.76
C GLU A 92 22.05 -21.80 11.80
N GLY A 93 22.19 -21.45 10.51
CA GLY A 93 22.71 -22.39 9.51
C GLY A 93 21.67 -23.36 8.91
N VAL A 94 20.40 -23.21 9.28
CA VAL A 94 19.29 -23.98 8.73
C VAL A 94 18.35 -23.08 7.94
N SER A 95 17.87 -23.55 6.78
CA SER A 95 16.83 -22.89 6.02
C SER A 95 15.49 -23.58 6.25
N LYS A 96 14.51 -22.85 6.80
CA LYS A 96 13.13 -23.31 6.95
C LYS A 96 12.31 -22.82 5.76
N ILE A 97 11.51 -23.69 5.16
CA ILE A 97 10.71 -23.38 3.98
C ILE A 97 9.24 -23.62 4.30
N ASN A 98 8.42 -22.60 4.04
CA ASN A 98 6.97 -22.69 4.13
C ASN A 98 6.37 -22.55 2.72
N TYR A 99 5.83 -23.62 2.19
CA TYR A 99 5.28 -23.70 0.85
C TYR A 99 3.86 -23.12 0.71
N ASN A 100 3.20 -22.65 1.77
CA ASN A 100 1.83 -22.13 1.71
C ASN A 100 1.66 -20.94 0.77
N ARG A 101 2.72 -20.19 0.53
CA ARG A 101 2.73 -19.06 -0.42
C ARG A 101 3.08 -19.47 -1.86
N ALA A 102 3.70 -20.63 -2.06
CA ALA A 102 4.15 -21.08 -3.37
C ALA A 102 2.98 -21.20 -4.36
N GLY A 103 3.10 -20.56 -5.51
CA GLY A 103 2.07 -20.54 -6.55
C GLY A 103 0.92 -19.56 -6.32
N VAL A 104 0.97 -18.75 -5.25
CA VAL A 104 0.02 -17.65 -5.06
C VAL A 104 0.24 -16.62 -6.17
N PRO A 105 -0.82 -16.13 -6.82
CA PRO A 105 -0.69 -15.11 -7.86
C PRO A 105 -0.01 -13.85 -7.35
N LEU A 106 0.90 -13.32 -8.15
CA LEU A 106 1.67 -12.11 -7.89
C LEU A 106 1.53 -11.15 -9.08
N LEU A 107 1.43 -9.88 -8.80
CA LEU A 107 1.45 -8.80 -9.78
C LEU A 107 2.69 -7.96 -9.55
N GLU A 108 3.57 -7.86 -10.54
CA GLU A 108 4.77 -7.02 -10.51
C GLU A 108 4.55 -5.77 -11.36
N LEU A 109 4.84 -4.62 -10.76
CA LEU A 109 4.84 -3.32 -11.42
C LEU A 109 6.28 -2.84 -11.53
N VAL A 110 6.72 -2.53 -12.75
CA VAL A 110 8.05 -2.01 -13.04
C VAL A 110 7.93 -0.58 -13.53
N THR A 111 8.57 0.35 -12.84
CA THR A 111 8.65 1.74 -13.28
C THR A 111 9.80 1.96 -14.23
N THR A 112 9.72 2.99 -15.08
CA THR A 112 10.90 3.53 -15.75
C THR A 112 11.82 4.20 -14.72
N PRO A 113 13.11 4.46 -15.05
CA PRO A 113 14.03 5.17 -14.15
C PRO A 113 13.71 6.67 -14.10
N CYS A 114 12.56 7.04 -13.53
CA CYS A 114 12.01 8.40 -13.53
C CYS A 114 12.10 9.12 -12.19
N PHE A 115 12.53 8.43 -11.13
CA PHE A 115 12.65 9.04 -9.81
C PHE A 115 14.01 9.69 -9.60
N HIS A 116 14.01 10.92 -9.05
CA HIS A 116 15.20 11.70 -8.76
C HIS A 116 15.35 12.07 -7.29
N ASN A 117 14.38 11.74 -6.46
CA ASN A 117 14.45 11.90 -5.01
C ASN A 117 13.63 10.83 -4.28
N VAL A 118 14.02 10.57 -3.06
CA VAL A 118 13.41 9.49 -2.25
C VAL A 118 11.98 9.82 -1.82
N ASN A 119 11.63 11.09 -1.65
CA ASN A 119 10.28 11.48 -1.21
C ASN A 119 9.23 11.15 -2.29
N ASP A 120 9.57 11.36 -3.56
CA ASP A 120 8.70 11.00 -4.69
C ASP A 120 8.50 9.48 -4.77
N VAL A 121 9.52 8.69 -4.48
CA VAL A 121 9.42 7.22 -4.40
C VAL A 121 8.42 6.82 -3.32
N ILE A 122 8.54 7.38 -2.13
CA ILE A 122 7.63 7.05 -1.01
C ILE A 122 6.20 7.49 -1.32
N THR A 123 6.01 8.70 -1.85
CA THR A 123 4.69 9.22 -2.25
C THR A 123 4.03 8.30 -3.27
N PHE A 124 4.78 7.84 -4.27
CA PHE A 124 4.30 6.87 -5.25
C PHE A 124 3.92 5.53 -4.62
N LEU A 125 4.77 4.96 -3.77
CA LEU A 125 4.50 3.68 -3.09
C LEU A 125 3.27 3.74 -2.20
N GLU A 126 3.08 4.82 -1.45
CA GLU A 126 1.89 5.04 -0.62
C GLU A 126 0.63 5.13 -1.47
N TYR A 127 0.68 5.83 -2.60
CA TYR A 127 -0.44 5.93 -3.52
C TYR A 127 -0.80 4.57 -4.16
N ILE A 128 0.19 3.84 -4.65
CA ILE A 128 -0.03 2.50 -5.25
C ILE A 128 -0.58 1.52 -4.21
N ARG A 129 -0.09 1.56 -2.97
CA ARG A 129 -0.67 0.78 -1.86
C ARG A 129 -2.16 1.09 -1.69
N SER A 130 -2.52 2.35 -1.66
CA SER A 130 -3.92 2.78 -1.56
C SER A 130 -4.74 2.25 -2.75
N VAL A 131 -4.23 2.34 -3.97
CA VAL A 131 -4.90 1.81 -5.16
C VAL A 131 -5.15 0.30 -5.03
N TYR A 132 -4.17 -0.48 -4.56
CA TYR A 132 -4.35 -1.92 -4.34
C TYR A 132 -5.46 -2.21 -3.33
N GLN A 133 -5.55 -1.44 -2.25
CA GLN A 133 -6.60 -1.59 -1.25
C GLN A 133 -7.98 -1.21 -1.79
N TYR A 134 -8.11 -0.08 -2.49
CA TYR A 134 -9.38 0.36 -3.07
C TYR A 134 -9.91 -0.58 -4.14
N THR A 135 -9.06 -1.16 -4.96
CA THR A 135 -9.42 -2.12 -6.00
C THR A 135 -9.61 -3.55 -5.46
N GLU A 136 -9.29 -3.79 -4.20
CA GLU A 136 -9.31 -5.12 -3.58
C GLU A 136 -8.39 -6.15 -4.26
N ILE A 137 -7.36 -5.65 -4.95
CA ILE A 137 -6.31 -6.50 -5.53
C ILE A 137 -5.46 -7.10 -4.40
N SER A 138 -5.14 -6.28 -3.38
CA SER A 138 -4.39 -6.72 -2.20
C SER A 138 -4.68 -5.77 -1.03
N ASP A 139 -4.62 -6.29 0.19
CA ASP A 139 -4.55 -5.43 1.41
C ASP A 139 -3.23 -4.68 1.47
N ALA A 140 -2.24 -5.10 0.69
CA ALA A 140 -0.90 -4.52 0.59
C ALA A 140 -0.25 -4.31 1.98
N ASP A 141 -0.44 -5.29 2.86
CA ASP A 141 0.16 -5.33 4.19
C ASP A 141 1.61 -5.81 4.10
N SER A 142 2.54 -4.90 4.33
CA SER A 142 3.97 -5.20 4.29
C SER A 142 4.41 -6.18 5.38
N LYS A 143 3.76 -6.17 6.55
CA LYS A 143 4.06 -7.10 7.65
C LYS A 143 3.70 -8.54 7.28
N LYS A 144 2.70 -8.72 6.42
CA LYS A 144 2.30 -10.03 5.87
C LYS A 144 3.04 -10.38 4.58
N GLY A 145 3.96 -9.54 4.13
CA GLY A 145 4.69 -9.73 2.87
C GLY A 145 3.82 -9.62 1.61
N GLN A 146 2.68 -8.94 1.69
CA GLN A 146 1.75 -8.77 0.57
C GLN A 146 2.19 -7.67 -0.40
N ILE A 147 3.09 -6.79 0.02
CA ILE A 147 3.77 -5.82 -0.83
C ILE A 147 5.27 -5.86 -0.54
N ARG A 148 6.05 -5.92 -1.61
CA ARG A 148 7.53 -5.95 -1.56
C ARG A 148 8.05 -4.99 -2.61
N CYS A 149 9.21 -4.43 -2.38
CA CYS A 149 9.83 -3.48 -3.29
C CYS A 149 11.30 -3.85 -3.50
N ASP A 150 11.69 -4.00 -4.76
CA ASP A 150 13.08 -4.00 -5.18
C ASP A 150 13.42 -2.61 -5.74
N VAL A 151 14.58 -2.08 -5.39
CA VAL A 151 14.98 -0.72 -5.77
C VAL A 151 16.24 -0.76 -6.62
N ASN A 152 16.19 -0.10 -7.77
CA ASN A 152 17.36 0.12 -8.61
C ASN A 152 17.88 1.55 -8.39
N VAL A 153 19.13 1.68 -7.98
CA VAL A 153 19.78 2.97 -7.71
C VAL A 153 21.00 3.13 -8.60
N SER A 154 21.15 4.29 -9.23
CA SER A 154 22.36 4.71 -9.91
C SER A 154 22.59 6.21 -9.71
N LEU A 155 23.83 6.66 -9.74
CA LEU A 155 24.21 8.07 -9.71
C LEU A 155 24.85 8.47 -11.03
N SER A 156 24.53 9.67 -11.50
CA SER A 156 25.12 10.28 -12.67
C SER A 156 25.18 11.80 -12.50
N ASN A 157 26.13 12.44 -13.11
CA ASN A 157 26.22 13.90 -13.24
C ASN A 157 25.73 14.39 -14.62
N THR A 158 25.16 13.50 -15.43
CA THR A 158 24.56 13.76 -16.74
C THR A 158 23.14 13.20 -16.78
N ASP A 159 22.46 13.39 -17.90
CA ASP A 159 21.14 12.80 -18.14
C ASP A 159 21.19 11.27 -18.43
N GLU A 160 22.40 10.73 -18.65
CA GLU A 160 22.59 9.30 -18.81
C GLU A 160 22.59 8.59 -17.44
N LEU A 161 22.01 7.38 -17.41
CA LEU A 161 21.98 6.57 -16.19
C LEU A 161 23.39 6.07 -15.84
N GLY A 162 23.71 6.13 -14.55
CA GLY A 162 24.93 5.55 -14.00
C GLY A 162 24.86 4.02 -13.86
N THR A 163 25.84 3.46 -13.18
CA THR A 163 25.89 2.01 -12.90
C THR A 163 24.78 1.61 -11.96
N LYS A 164 23.93 0.69 -12.40
CA LYS A 164 22.76 0.21 -11.64
C LYS A 164 23.17 -0.73 -10.50
N VAL A 165 22.74 -0.42 -9.31
CA VAL A 165 22.75 -1.31 -8.15
C VAL A 165 21.32 -1.66 -7.78
N GLU A 166 21.02 -2.95 -7.74
CA GLU A 166 19.71 -3.47 -7.34
C GLU A 166 19.71 -3.79 -5.83
N ILE A 167 18.74 -3.27 -5.08
CA ILE A 167 18.56 -3.55 -3.66
C ILE A 167 17.31 -4.40 -3.48
N LYS A 168 17.49 -5.59 -2.90
CA LYS A 168 16.41 -6.56 -2.64
C LYS A 168 16.06 -6.66 -1.16
N ASN A 169 14.91 -7.30 -0.89
CA ASN A 169 14.43 -7.59 0.46
C ASN A 169 14.09 -6.34 1.28
N VAL A 170 13.50 -5.34 0.65
CA VAL A 170 13.01 -4.16 1.37
C VAL A 170 11.53 -4.36 1.69
N ASN A 171 11.22 -4.57 2.96
CA ASN A 171 9.91 -5.02 3.43
C ASN A 171 9.02 -3.89 3.97
N SER A 172 9.48 -2.65 3.95
CA SER A 172 8.72 -1.50 4.43
C SER A 172 9.06 -0.25 3.63
N PHE A 173 8.17 0.72 3.58
CA PHE A 173 8.44 1.99 2.90
C PHE A 173 9.51 2.83 3.60
N SER A 174 9.59 2.75 4.94
CA SER A 174 10.74 3.31 5.67
C SER A 174 12.04 2.63 5.26
N GLY A 175 12.05 1.31 5.15
CA GLY A 175 13.21 0.56 4.67
C GLY A 175 13.61 0.94 3.24
N VAL A 176 12.65 1.19 2.33
CA VAL A 176 12.93 1.72 0.99
C VAL A 176 13.64 3.06 1.06
N ARG A 177 13.16 3.99 1.91
CA ARG A 177 13.80 5.28 2.14
C ARG A 177 15.23 5.12 2.62
N ASP A 178 15.43 4.31 3.65
CA ASP A 178 16.73 4.10 4.27
C ASP A 178 17.71 3.41 3.31
N ALA A 179 17.24 2.40 2.58
CA ALA A 179 18.03 1.70 1.56
C ALA A 179 18.51 2.62 0.44
N ILE A 180 17.62 3.48 -0.09
CA ILE A 180 17.98 4.46 -1.13
C ILE A 180 19.00 5.45 -0.58
N ASN A 181 18.75 6.04 0.58
CA ASN A 181 19.64 7.03 1.18
C ASN A 181 21.03 6.43 1.46
N TYR A 182 21.08 5.22 2.00
CA TYR A 182 22.35 4.54 2.24
C TYR A 182 23.12 4.28 0.95
N GLU A 183 22.46 3.75 -0.08
CA GLU A 183 23.13 3.40 -1.34
C GLU A 183 23.60 4.65 -2.09
N VAL A 184 22.81 5.71 -2.11
CA VAL A 184 23.21 7.01 -2.66
C VAL A 184 24.46 7.52 -1.93
N GLN A 185 24.46 7.49 -0.60
CA GLN A 185 25.63 7.94 0.19
C GLN A 185 26.85 7.06 -0.08
N ARG A 186 26.69 5.73 -0.13
CA ARG A 186 27.78 4.80 -0.43
C ARG A 186 28.43 5.11 -1.79
N GLN A 187 27.61 5.29 -2.82
CA GLN A 187 28.13 5.63 -4.16
C GLN A 187 28.79 7.01 -4.19
N LEU A 188 28.21 8.01 -3.52
CA LEU A 188 28.81 9.35 -3.39
C LEU A 188 30.18 9.31 -2.72
N ASP A 189 30.34 8.54 -1.66
CA ASP A 189 31.61 8.43 -0.93
C ASP A 189 32.68 7.77 -1.81
N LEU A 190 32.34 6.74 -2.57
CA LEU A 190 33.25 6.11 -3.53
C LEU A 190 33.69 7.09 -4.61
N ILE A 191 32.75 7.87 -5.15
CA ILE A 191 33.07 8.89 -6.17
C ILE A 191 33.97 9.98 -5.60
N LYS A 192 33.68 10.50 -4.41
CA LYS A 192 34.50 11.53 -3.75
C LYS A 192 35.93 11.06 -3.44
N ASN A 193 36.08 9.78 -3.16
CA ASN A 193 37.40 9.17 -2.88
C ASN A 193 38.16 8.79 -4.16
N GLY A 194 37.59 9.03 -5.36
CA GLY A 194 38.19 8.60 -6.63
C GLY A 194 38.12 7.10 -6.87
N GLU A 195 37.19 6.42 -6.21
CA GLU A 195 37.00 4.97 -6.26
C GLU A 195 35.74 4.57 -7.05
N GLN A 196 35.31 5.37 -7.99
CA GLN A 196 34.10 5.11 -8.80
C GLN A 196 34.11 3.75 -9.52
N ASP A 197 35.30 3.23 -9.84
CA ASP A 197 35.47 1.90 -10.47
C ASP A 197 34.97 0.76 -9.56
N LYS A 198 34.82 1.01 -8.27
CA LYS A 198 34.24 0.05 -7.31
C LYS A 198 32.71 0.02 -7.33
N ILE A 199 32.08 0.95 -8.04
CA ILE A 199 30.63 0.92 -8.28
C ILE A 199 30.37 -0.03 -9.44
N GLU A 200 30.04 -1.27 -9.11
CA GLU A 200 29.76 -2.31 -10.09
C GLU A 200 28.26 -2.56 -10.22
N GLN A 201 27.82 -3.12 -11.35
CA GLN A 201 26.46 -3.62 -11.49
C GLN A 201 26.32 -4.87 -10.63
N GLU A 202 25.63 -4.72 -9.49
CA GLU A 202 25.50 -5.76 -8.47
C GLU A 202 24.11 -5.78 -7.86
N THR A 203 23.78 -6.90 -7.21
CA THR A 203 22.62 -7.03 -6.35
C THR A 203 23.06 -6.99 -4.88
N ARG A 204 22.39 -6.14 -4.13
CA ARG A 204 22.58 -5.99 -2.68
C ARG A 204 21.27 -6.30 -1.97
N ARG A 205 21.33 -6.67 -0.71
CA ARG A 205 20.15 -6.75 0.20
C ARG A 205 20.21 -5.63 1.22
N PHE A 206 19.08 -5.12 1.60
CA PHE A 206 18.99 -4.20 2.73
C PHE A 206 18.95 -5.00 4.03
N ASP A 207 19.65 -4.50 5.03
CA ASP A 207 19.67 -5.04 6.40
C ASP A 207 19.05 -4.01 7.34
N ASP A 208 17.82 -4.25 7.76
CA ASP A 208 17.07 -3.35 8.65
C ASP A 208 17.73 -3.17 10.02
N THR A 209 18.53 -4.16 10.46
CA THR A 209 19.19 -4.12 11.78
C THR A 209 20.34 -3.12 11.79
N THR A 210 21.13 -3.10 10.72
CA THR A 210 22.31 -2.22 10.59
C THR A 210 22.01 -0.94 9.81
N GLY A 211 20.87 -0.87 9.10
CA GLY A 211 20.53 0.23 8.19
C GLY A 211 21.45 0.32 6.98
N THR A 212 22.08 -0.79 6.57
CA THR A 212 23.08 -0.85 5.49
C THR A 212 22.66 -1.78 4.38
N THR A 213 23.33 -1.69 3.22
CA THR A 213 23.18 -2.69 2.15
C THR A 213 24.38 -3.63 2.13
N ILE A 214 24.13 -4.92 1.94
CA ILE A 214 25.13 -5.99 1.90
C ILE A 214 25.16 -6.60 0.51
N ARG A 215 26.34 -6.72 -0.09
CA ARG A 215 26.52 -7.34 -1.39
C ARG A 215 26.08 -8.80 -1.38
N MET A 216 25.29 -9.21 -2.35
CA MET A 216 24.85 -10.60 -2.53
C MET A 216 25.60 -11.26 -3.69
N ARG A 217 25.57 -10.64 -4.86
CA ARG A 217 26.16 -11.15 -6.10
C ARG A 217 26.54 -10.02 -7.04
N SER A 218 27.49 -10.31 -7.96
CA SER A 218 27.86 -9.42 -9.07
C SER A 218 27.18 -9.84 -10.38
N LYS A 219 27.29 -9.00 -11.42
CA LYS A 219 26.83 -9.31 -12.77
C LYS A 219 27.46 -10.60 -13.34
N VAL A 220 28.68 -10.92 -12.92
CA VAL A 220 29.43 -12.13 -13.38
C VAL A 220 28.68 -13.41 -12.97
N ASP A 221 27.90 -13.35 -11.89
CA ASP A 221 27.12 -14.48 -11.36
C ASP A 221 25.67 -14.51 -11.93
N ALA A 222 25.40 -13.82 -13.04
CA ALA A 222 24.09 -13.75 -13.65
C ALA A 222 23.60 -15.14 -14.09
N ILE A 223 22.40 -15.50 -13.62
CA ILE A 223 21.76 -16.78 -13.97
C ILE A 223 21.07 -16.61 -15.31
N ASP A 224 21.34 -17.52 -16.26
CA ASP A 224 20.54 -17.66 -17.48
C ASP A 224 19.29 -18.49 -17.16
N TYR A 225 18.15 -17.81 -17.06
CA TYR A 225 16.86 -18.44 -16.72
C TYR A 225 16.22 -19.26 -17.85
N LYS A 226 16.77 -19.23 -19.06
CA LYS A 226 16.29 -19.99 -20.23
C LYS A 226 14.76 -19.91 -20.37
N TYR A 227 14.25 -18.70 -20.51
CA TYR A 227 12.81 -18.46 -20.67
C TYR A 227 12.26 -19.17 -21.90
N PHE A 228 11.07 -19.79 -21.73
CA PHE A 228 10.26 -20.28 -22.84
C PHE A 228 8.78 -20.24 -22.49
N VAL A 229 7.92 -20.22 -23.49
CA VAL A 229 6.47 -20.16 -23.30
C VAL A 229 5.97 -21.40 -22.53
N GLU A 230 5.13 -21.17 -21.49
CA GLU A 230 4.52 -22.24 -20.69
C GLU A 230 3.58 -23.09 -21.58
N PRO A 231 3.91 -24.33 -21.86
CA PRO A 231 3.16 -25.14 -22.85
C PRO A 231 1.78 -25.56 -22.34
N ASN A 232 1.55 -25.56 -21.03
CA ASN A 232 0.30 -25.99 -20.42
C ASN A 232 -0.74 -24.88 -20.31
N ILE A 233 -0.34 -23.63 -20.52
CA ILE A 233 -1.24 -22.49 -20.49
C ILE A 233 -1.41 -21.98 -21.93
N PRO A 234 -2.58 -22.16 -22.54
CA PRO A 234 -2.83 -21.63 -23.88
C PRO A 234 -2.84 -20.10 -23.84
N LYS A 235 -2.54 -19.48 -24.98
CA LYS A 235 -2.69 -18.03 -25.11
C LYS A 235 -4.14 -17.61 -24.83
N ILE A 236 -4.30 -16.54 -24.09
CA ILE A 236 -5.60 -16.02 -23.68
C ILE A 236 -5.91 -14.79 -24.52
N LYS A 237 -7.02 -14.83 -25.24
CA LYS A 237 -7.50 -13.65 -25.98
C LYS A 237 -8.18 -12.67 -25.04
N ILE A 238 -7.71 -11.42 -25.05
CA ILE A 238 -8.32 -10.31 -24.32
C ILE A 238 -9.20 -9.54 -25.30
N ASN A 239 -10.50 -9.80 -25.27
CA ASN A 239 -11.46 -9.09 -26.12
C ASN A 239 -11.92 -7.77 -25.50
N GLU A 240 -12.40 -6.85 -26.35
CA GLU A 240 -12.79 -5.50 -25.92
C GLU A 240 -13.97 -5.52 -24.95
N GLU A 241 -14.96 -6.39 -25.14
CA GLU A 241 -16.12 -6.50 -24.26
C GLU A 241 -15.71 -6.87 -22.83
N TRP A 242 -14.78 -7.83 -22.68
CA TRP A 242 -14.24 -8.21 -21.38
C TRP A 242 -13.45 -7.07 -20.73
N LYS A 243 -12.59 -6.39 -21.51
CA LYS A 243 -11.86 -5.20 -21.02
C LYS A 243 -12.81 -4.12 -20.54
N GLU A 244 -13.80 -3.75 -21.32
CA GLU A 244 -14.76 -2.70 -20.96
C GLU A 244 -15.52 -3.04 -19.68
N LYS A 245 -15.92 -4.30 -19.51
CA LYS A 245 -16.59 -4.78 -18.29
C LYS A 245 -15.71 -4.57 -17.07
N ILE A 246 -14.42 -4.94 -17.18
CA ILE A 246 -13.45 -4.77 -16.09
C ILE A 246 -13.22 -3.29 -15.82
N PHE A 247 -13.01 -2.47 -16.85
CA PHE A 247 -12.73 -1.05 -16.68
C PHE A 247 -13.90 -0.29 -16.04
N LYS A 248 -15.13 -0.66 -16.35
CA LYS A 248 -16.34 -0.12 -15.68
C LYS A 248 -16.47 -0.57 -14.22
N SER A 249 -15.80 -1.62 -13.82
CA SER A 249 -15.82 -2.13 -12.43
C SER A 249 -14.76 -1.47 -11.53
N ILE A 250 -13.89 -0.62 -12.08
CA ILE A 250 -12.89 0.12 -11.29
C ILE A 250 -13.62 1.02 -10.30
N PRO A 251 -13.36 0.88 -8.98
CA PRO A 251 -14.00 1.73 -7.98
C PRO A 251 -13.45 3.16 -8.03
N GLU A 252 -14.12 4.06 -7.35
CA GLU A 252 -13.62 5.41 -7.12
C GLU A 252 -12.26 5.34 -6.39
N LEU A 253 -11.21 5.90 -7.02
CA LEU A 253 -9.84 5.84 -6.55
C LEU A 253 -9.53 6.97 -5.55
N PRO A 254 -8.40 6.91 -4.81
CA PRO A 254 -8.08 7.89 -3.78
C PRO A 254 -8.10 9.35 -4.24
N TYR A 255 -7.60 9.67 -5.44
CA TYR A 255 -7.61 11.06 -5.95
C TYR A 255 -9.01 11.58 -6.25
N GLU A 256 -9.89 10.75 -6.81
CA GLU A 256 -11.27 11.11 -7.07
C GLU A 256 -12.01 11.38 -5.75
N ARG A 257 -11.82 10.49 -4.76
CA ARG A 257 -12.37 10.67 -3.41
C ARG A 257 -11.83 11.92 -2.72
N LYS A 258 -10.53 12.17 -2.80
CA LYS A 258 -9.93 13.39 -2.26
C LYS A 258 -10.61 14.63 -2.84
N ASN A 259 -10.72 14.70 -4.16
CA ASN A 259 -11.36 15.82 -4.85
C ASN A 259 -12.80 15.99 -4.42
N LYS A 260 -13.55 14.90 -4.28
CA LYS A 260 -14.92 14.89 -3.77
C LYS A 260 -14.99 15.41 -2.34
N TYR A 261 -14.13 14.96 -1.44
CA TYR A 261 -14.12 15.43 -0.05
C TYR A 261 -13.81 16.93 0.06
N MET A 262 -12.94 17.44 -0.81
CA MET A 262 -12.66 18.87 -0.88
C MET A 262 -13.83 19.67 -1.46
N SER A 263 -14.42 19.23 -2.58
CA SER A 263 -15.45 19.97 -3.31
C SER A 263 -16.84 19.88 -2.69
N GLU A 264 -17.25 18.69 -2.22
CA GLU A 264 -18.58 18.45 -1.69
C GLU A 264 -18.66 18.70 -0.16
N TYR A 265 -17.61 18.32 0.58
CA TYR A 265 -17.60 18.43 2.03
C TYR A 265 -16.77 19.60 2.57
N GLY A 266 -16.09 20.35 1.70
CA GLY A 266 -15.32 21.53 2.05
C GLY A 266 -14.13 21.22 2.96
N LEU A 267 -13.55 20.00 2.87
CA LEU A 267 -12.36 19.62 3.62
C LEU A 267 -11.12 20.28 3.03
N SER A 268 -10.11 20.48 3.88
CA SER A 268 -8.78 20.86 3.41
C SER A 268 -8.13 19.73 2.59
N SER A 269 -7.20 20.08 1.70
CA SER A 269 -6.40 19.08 0.98
C SER A 269 -5.65 18.15 1.92
N TYR A 270 -5.16 18.68 3.04
CA TYR A 270 -4.47 17.92 4.07
C TYR A 270 -5.37 16.87 4.73
N ASP A 271 -6.56 17.28 5.21
CA ASP A 271 -7.50 16.36 5.87
C ASP A 271 -8.03 15.31 4.90
N ALA A 272 -8.41 15.74 3.68
CA ALA A 272 -8.88 14.83 2.64
C ALA A 272 -7.81 13.78 2.29
N ASN A 273 -6.54 14.17 2.18
CA ASN A 273 -5.43 13.25 1.93
C ASN A 273 -5.28 12.18 3.02
N ILE A 274 -5.38 12.58 4.28
CA ILE A 274 -5.30 11.63 5.41
C ILE A 274 -6.45 10.62 5.35
N LEU A 275 -7.67 11.09 5.11
CA LEU A 275 -8.86 10.25 5.11
C LEU A 275 -8.91 9.26 3.95
N VAL A 276 -8.34 9.60 2.78
CA VAL A 276 -8.35 8.70 1.62
C VAL A 276 -7.15 7.77 1.55
N LYS A 277 -6.15 7.95 2.41
CA LYS A 277 -4.89 7.18 2.38
C LYS A 277 -5.12 5.67 2.51
N GLU A 278 -6.08 5.28 3.33
CA GLU A 278 -6.51 3.89 3.52
C GLU A 278 -8.01 3.73 3.28
N LYS A 279 -8.40 2.71 2.51
CA LYS A 279 -9.80 2.45 2.15
C LYS A 279 -10.71 2.36 3.39
N LYS A 280 -10.28 1.65 4.43
CA LYS A 280 -11.08 1.47 5.66
C LYS A 280 -11.36 2.80 6.37
N ILE A 281 -10.39 3.72 6.38
CA ILE A 281 -10.55 5.06 6.97
C ILE A 281 -11.55 5.88 6.15
N ALA A 282 -11.45 5.86 4.82
CA ALA A 282 -12.38 6.54 3.94
C ALA A 282 -13.81 6.03 4.12
N LEU A 283 -14.00 4.72 4.19
CA LEU A 283 -15.32 4.11 4.42
C LEU A 283 -15.89 4.46 5.79
N TYR A 284 -15.08 4.50 6.84
CA TYR A 284 -15.48 4.96 8.16
C TYR A 284 -15.98 6.41 8.12
N PHE A 285 -15.23 7.30 7.47
CA PHE A 285 -15.61 8.71 7.29
C PHE A 285 -16.93 8.83 6.51
N GLU A 286 -17.07 8.13 5.38
CA GLU A 286 -18.28 8.18 4.56
C GLU A 286 -19.51 7.66 5.31
N GLU A 287 -19.34 6.66 6.16
CA GLU A 287 -20.43 6.16 7.00
C GLU A 287 -20.84 7.19 8.05
N CYS A 288 -19.89 7.94 8.64
CA CYS A 288 -20.20 9.06 9.53
C CYS A 288 -21.06 10.11 8.80
N ILE A 289 -20.75 10.44 7.54
CA ILE A 289 -21.54 11.38 6.74
C ILE A 289 -22.96 10.85 6.51
N LYS A 290 -23.11 9.58 6.14
CA LYS A 290 -24.44 8.96 5.96
C LYS A 290 -25.29 8.99 7.23
N LEU A 291 -24.67 8.91 8.40
CA LEU A 291 -25.32 9.01 9.69
C LEU A 291 -25.66 10.46 10.10
N GLY A 292 -25.36 11.43 9.24
CA GLY A 292 -25.71 12.85 9.44
C GLY A 292 -24.68 13.64 10.24
N ILE A 293 -23.47 13.10 10.46
CA ILE A 293 -22.39 13.86 11.11
C ILE A 293 -21.86 14.89 10.10
N ASP A 294 -21.64 16.13 10.57
CA ASP A 294 -20.95 17.14 9.77
C ASP A 294 -19.57 16.67 9.35
N ALA A 295 -19.23 16.89 8.08
CA ALA A 295 -18.00 16.35 7.48
C ALA A 295 -16.72 16.86 8.18
N LYS A 296 -16.67 18.13 8.57
CA LYS A 296 -15.50 18.72 9.25
C LYS A 296 -15.37 18.17 10.67
N ILE A 297 -16.49 17.95 11.34
CA ILE A 297 -16.52 17.35 12.68
C ILE A 297 -16.07 15.89 12.59
N ALA A 298 -16.59 15.12 11.64
CA ALA A 298 -16.18 13.73 11.43
C ALA A 298 -14.68 13.62 11.12
N ALA A 299 -14.20 14.43 10.17
CA ALA A 299 -12.78 14.46 9.80
C ALA A 299 -11.89 14.79 11.01
N ASN A 300 -12.27 15.81 11.81
CA ASN A 300 -11.50 16.19 13.00
C ASN A 300 -11.46 15.06 14.04
N TRP A 301 -12.56 14.40 14.31
CA TRP A 301 -12.61 13.27 15.26
C TRP A 301 -11.75 12.10 14.79
N ILE A 302 -11.84 11.74 13.51
CA ILE A 302 -11.04 10.65 12.94
C ILE A 302 -9.55 11.00 13.06
N ILE A 303 -9.14 12.16 12.53
CA ILE A 303 -7.74 12.54 12.42
C ILE A 303 -7.10 12.81 13.79
N SER A 304 -7.78 13.57 14.66
CA SER A 304 -7.21 13.99 15.94
C SER A 304 -7.36 12.99 17.09
N THR A 305 -8.28 12.03 16.98
CA THR A 305 -8.63 11.14 18.10
C THR A 305 -8.54 9.67 17.71
N ILE A 306 -9.31 9.23 16.69
CA ILE A 306 -9.43 7.82 16.37
C ILE A 306 -8.12 7.26 15.80
N LEU A 307 -7.47 7.97 14.87
CA LEU A 307 -6.20 7.52 14.28
C LEU A 307 -5.09 7.41 15.34
N GLY A 308 -5.06 8.30 16.31
CA GLY A 308 -4.12 8.22 17.44
C GLY A 308 -4.36 6.97 18.28
N TYR A 309 -5.62 6.66 18.58
CA TYR A 309 -5.99 5.47 19.34
C TYR A 309 -5.63 4.17 18.61
N ILE A 310 -6.06 4.00 17.35
CA ILE A 310 -5.78 2.76 16.60
C ILE A 310 -4.29 2.54 16.36
N SER A 311 -3.52 3.62 16.18
CA SER A 311 -2.06 3.55 16.06
C SER A 311 -1.40 3.07 17.35
N LYS A 312 -1.86 3.56 18.50
CA LYS A 312 -1.35 3.17 19.82
C LYS A 312 -1.67 1.70 20.14
N GLU A 313 -2.88 1.26 19.84
CA GLU A 313 -3.33 -0.10 20.10
C GLU A 313 -2.88 -1.10 19.01
N ILE A 314 -2.29 -0.61 17.91
CA ILE A 314 -1.83 -1.42 16.76
C ILE A 314 -2.99 -2.24 16.17
N ILE A 315 -4.14 -1.59 15.96
CA ILE A 315 -5.34 -2.20 15.38
C ILE A 315 -5.76 -1.42 14.12
N GLU A 316 -6.62 -2.05 13.32
CA GLU A 316 -7.28 -1.40 12.18
C GLU A 316 -8.51 -0.59 12.65
N ILE A 317 -8.93 0.41 11.84
CA ILE A 317 -10.08 1.28 12.23
C ILE A 317 -11.39 0.50 12.36
N ASP A 318 -11.59 -0.55 11.59
CA ASP A 318 -12.76 -1.44 11.66
C ASP A 318 -12.77 -2.35 12.90
N GLU A 319 -11.63 -2.47 13.60
CA GLU A 319 -11.53 -3.15 14.90
C GLU A 319 -11.79 -2.20 16.08
N CYS A 320 -11.86 -0.89 15.83
CA CYS A 320 -12.17 0.10 16.84
C CYS A 320 -13.59 -0.11 17.38
N PHE A 321 -13.73 -0.21 18.71
CA PHE A 321 -15.04 -0.39 19.33
C PHE A 321 -15.99 0.78 19.04
N VAL A 322 -15.47 2.01 18.96
CA VAL A 322 -16.28 3.18 18.58
C VAL A 322 -16.43 3.20 17.05
N THR A 323 -17.47 2.54 16.58
CA THR A 323 -17.92 2.53 15.20
C THR A 323 -18.48 3.91 14.78
N PRO A 324 -18.70 4.18 13.49
CA PRO A 324 -19.38 5.41 13.04
C PRO A 324 -20.71 5.64 13.72
N SER A 325 -21.49 4.57 14.00
CA SER A 325 -22.76 4.65 14.69
C SER A 325 -22.61 5.14 16.13
N ARG A 326 -21.66 4.58 16.89
CA ARG A 326 -21.35 5.00 18.26
C ARG A 326 -20.78 6.41 18.31
N LEU A 327 -19.93 6.76 17.36
CA LEU A 327 -19.42 8.12 17.24
C LEU A 327 -20.54 9.13 16.95
N SER A 328 -21.53 8.75 16.15
CA SER A 328 -22.71 9.58 15.87
C SER A 328 -23.48 9.94 17.15
N VAL A 329 -23.65 8.99 18.06
CA VAL A 329 -24.29 9.23 19.36
C VAL A 329 -23.50 10.22 20.20
N ILE A 330 -22.18 10.05 20.29
CA ILE A 330 -21.30 10.97 21.03
C ILE A 330 -21.39 12.39 20.46
N ILE A 331 -21.30 12.52 19.13
CA ILE A 331 -21.33 13.83 18.46
C ILE A 331 -22.71 14.48 18.54
N SER A 332 -23.81 13.72 18.45
CA SER A 332 -25.17 14.26 18.60
C SER A 332 -25.35 14.87 19.98
N ASN A 333 -24.92 14.19 21.04
CA ASN A 333 -25.01 14.73 22.39
C ASN A 333 -24.15 15.98 22.59
N LEU A 334 -22.98 16.05 21.95
CA LEU A 334 -22.13 17.22 21.93
C LEU A 334 -22.80 18.39 21.17
N SER A 335 -23.37 18.14 20.00
CA SER A 335 -24.02 19.15 19.17
C SER A 335 -25.30 19.71 19.80
N GLU A 336 -26.02 18.90 20.56
CA GLU A 336 -27.19 19.28 21.33
C GLU A 336 -26.84 19.94 22.67
N ASN A 337 -25.57 20.18 22.96
CA ASN A 337 -25.05 20.74 24.21
C ASN A 337 -25.45 19.93 25.47
N LYS A 338 -25.74 18.63 25.31
CA LYS A 338 -25.99 17.72 26.44
C LYS A 338 -24.70 17.38 27.18
N ILE A 339 -23.60 17.33 26.48
CA ILE A 339 -22.25 17.11 27.01
C ILE A 339 -21.27 18.16 26.45
N SER A 340 -20.24 18.47 27.18
CA SER A 340 -19.15 19.34 26.77
C SER A 340 -18.15 18.60 25.86
N SER A 341 -17.28 19.33 25.15
CA SER A 341 -16.21 18.72 24.35
C SER A 341 -15.25 17.85 25.19
N LYS A 342 -15.02 18.19 26.46
CA LYS A 342 -14.23 17.38 27.38
C LYS A 342 -14.93 16.07 27.69
N GLN A 343 -16.21 16.16 28.04
CA GLN A 343 -17.03 14.98 28.34
C GLN A 343 -17.22 14.07 27.11
N ALA A 344 -17.30 14.63 25.89
CA ALA A 344 -17.35 13.83 24.67
C ALA A 344 -16.09 12.97 24.47
N LYS A 345 -14.90 13.53 24.75
CA LYS A 345 -13.64 12.78 24.71
C LYS A 345 -13.56 11.74 25.83
N GLU A 346 -14.03 12.07 27.02
CA GLU A 346 -14.10 11.15 28.13
C GLU A 346 -15.05 10.00 27.84
N LEU A 347 -16.23 10.29 27.30
CA LEU A 347 -17.21 9.29 26.85
C LEU A 347 -16.61 8.35 25.78
N PHE A 348 -15.89 8.90 24.81
CA PHE A 348 -15.16 8.10 23.80
C PHE A 348 -14.21 7.10 24.47
N ASN A 349 -13.39 7.56 25.43
CA ASN A 349 -12.44 6.71 26.13
C ASN A 349 -13.16 5.65 27.00
N LEU A 350 -14.23 6.03 27.71
CA LEU A 350 -15.03 5.09 28.51
C LEU A 350 -15.67 4.00 27.64
N CYS A 351 -16.17 4.36 26.44
CA CYS A 351 -16.68 3.37 25.49
C CYS A 351 -15.62 2.35 25.09
N LEU A 352 -14.39 2.80 24.86
CA LEU A 352 -13.27 1.93 24.51
C LEU A 352 -12.87 1.01 25.66
N ASP A 353 -12.70 1.59 26.85
CA ASP A 353 -12.22 0.88 28.04
C ASP A 353 -13.22 -0.18 28.54
N ARG A 354 -14.51 0.17 28.56
CA ARG A 354 -15.58 -0.70 29.07
C ARG A 354 -16.23 -1.57 28.01
N ARG A 355 -15.98 -1.26 26.73
CA ARG A 355 -16.70 -1.86 25.61
C ARG A 355 -18.21 -1.77 25.76
N GLU A 356 -18.69 -0.59 26.14
CA GLU A 356 -20.09 -0.31 26.47
C GLU A 356 -20.66 0.78 25.54
N GLU A 357 -21.96 0.68 25.24
CA GLU A 357 -22.65 1.63 24.35
C GLU A 357 -22.67 3.04 24.99
N PRO A 358 -22.41 4.10 24.17
CA PRO A 358 -22.36 5.46 24.69
C PRO A 358 -23.64 5.91 25.39
N GLU A 359 -24.80 5.46 24.93
CA GLU A 359 -26.11 5.79 25.55
C GLU A 359 -26.18 5.32 26.98
N LYS A 360 -25.67 4.13 27.30
CA LYS A 360 -25.68 3.59 28.64
C LYS A 360 -24.79 4.38 29.58
N ILE A 361 -23.61 4.74 29.15
CA ILE A 361 -22.64 5.53 29.93
C ILE A 361 -23.20 6.94 30.20
N ILE A 362 -23.81 7.57 29.18
CA ILE A 362 -24.44 8.88 29.34
C ILE A 362 -25.52 8.86 30.44
N ILE A 363 -26.39 7.87 30.44
CA ILE A 363 -27.49 7.77 31.42
C ILE A 363 -26.94 7.60 32.84
N VAL A 364 -25.94 6.76 33.03
CA VAL A 364 -25.47 6.40 34.37
C VAL A 364 -24.53 7.44 34.97
N GLU A 365 -23.61 8.03 34.17
CA GLU A 365 -22.54 8.88 34.73
C GLU A 365 -22.69 10.38 34.45
N MET A 366 -23.28 10.75 33.30
CA MET A 366 -23.34 12.17 32.91
C MET A 366 -24.63 12.87 33.35
N PHE A 367 -25.69 12.12 33.64
CA PHE A 367 -26.89 12.68 34.30
C PHE A 367 -26.71 12.81 35.79
N ASP A 368 -26.06 11.86 36.45
CA ASP A 368 -25.78 11.94 37.90
C ASP A 368 -24.88 13.14 38.22
N GLU A 369 -23.86 13.46 37.41
CA GLU A 369 -23.06 14.68 37.62
C GLU A 369 -23.85 15.96 37.42
N ARG A 370 -24.88 16.01 36.56
CA ARG A 370 -25.78 17.16 36.41
C ARG A 370 -26.75 17.31 37.58
N GLU A 371 -27.27 16.23 38.08
CA GLU A 371 -28.09 16.28 39.31
C GLU A 371 -27.26 16.75 40.52
N ASP A 372 -26.02 16.23 40.65
CA ASP A 372 -25.10 16.65 41.72
C ASP A 372 -24.66 18.12 41.56
N PHE A 373 -24.49 18.60 40.30
CA PHE A 373 -24.20 19.99 40.01
C PHE A 373 -25.40 20.92 40.28
N MET A 374 -26.61 20.50 39.90
CA MET A 374 -27.84 21.23 40.19
C MET A 374 -28.16 21.22 41.69
N TYR A 375 -27.88 20.12 42.40
CA TYR A 375 -27.98 20.01 43.85
C TYR A 375 -27.03 20.97 44.57
N LYS A 376 -25.77 21.07 44.09
CA LYS A 376 -24.75 21.98 44.63
C LYS A 376 -25.02 23.46 44.29
N LEU A 377 -25.66 23.77 43.16
CA LEU A 377 -25.92 25.13 42.70
C LEU A 377 -27.26 25.71 43.25
N PHE A 378 -28.27 24.89 43.40
CA PHE A 378 -29.63 25.37 43.68
C PHE A 378 -30.23 24.89 45.03
N GLY A 379 -29.53 24.01 45.73
CA GLY A 379 -29.99 23.56 47.06
C GLY A 379 -31.37 22.94 47.07
N ILE A 380 -31.79 22.31 45.97
CA ILE A 380 -33.10 21.68 45.84
C ILE A 380 -32.95 20.21 46.16
N SER A 381 -33.56 19.77 47.26
CA SER A 381 -33.72 18.38 47.68
C SER A 381 -34.94 17.78 47.04
#